data_1f57add47cb3b524413cb796ee7fb829
#
_entry.id   1f57add47cb3b524413cb796ee7fb829
#
_cell.length_a   1.000
_cell.length_b   1.000
_cell.length_c   1.000
_cell.angle_alpha   90.00
_cell.angle_beta   90.00
_cell.angle_gamma   90.00
#
_symmetry.space_group_name_H-M   'P 1'
#
loop_
_entity.id
_entity.type
_entity.pdbx_description
1 polymer ?
#
loop_
_entity_poly.entity_id
_entity_poly.type
_entity_poly.pdbx_seq_one_letter_code
_entity_poly.pdbx_strand_id
1 'polypeptide(L)'
;MKSRSLILPAALASALLLAACDKEAVKPKGESAEKSETADSGSTLNIPGLKDEKAQSSYVVGMTLGKQMTEIKDELDIDTVVRGLKDELAGGAKKVTDEQAQEIMAGFMERMQAKMMAEQMAAARKNSEEGQKFMEENAKKEGVKTTASGLQYQVLEEGKGAKPSGNDAVKVKYTGTLLDGTVFDSTDKNGGEPAILPLDRVIPGWAEGLRLMPVGSKYKLWIPGNLGYGEQVPPGAPFPPNATLVFEVELVEIVKAPK
;
A
#
# COMPACT_ATOMS: atom_id res chain seq x y z
N MET A 1 -48.65 -4.84 -17.43
CA MET A 1 -48.65 -6.05 -16.58
C MET A 1 -47.51 -5.88 -15.57
N LYS A 2 -47.86 -6.00 -14.28
CA LYS A 2 -46.97 -5.75 -13.11
C LYS A 2 -46.04 -6.94 -12.90
N SER A 3 -44.76 -6.71 -12.62
CA SER A 3 -43.97 -7.61 -11.79
C SER A 3 -42.96 -6.80 -10.96
N ARG A 4 -43.22 -6.79 -9.66
CA ARG A 4 -42.35 -6.27 -8.61
C ARG A 4 -41.42 -7.41 -8.21
N SER A 5 -40.12 -7.18 -8.20
CA SER A 5 -39.14 -8.05 -7.49
C SER A 5 -38.61 -7.31 -6.28
N LEU A 6 -38.97 -7.84 -5.10
CA LEU A 6 -38.43 -7.49 -3.81
C LEU A 6 -36.98 -8.00 -3.71
N ILE A 7 -36.08 -7.15 -3.28
CA ILE A 7 -34.75 -7.54 -2.81
C ILE A 7 -34.75 -7.41 -1.29
N LEU A 8 -34.62 -8.54 -0.59
CA LEU A 8 -34.40 -8.65 0.85
C LEU A 8 -32.94 -8.35 1.19
N PRO A 9 -32.62 -7.66 2.26
CA PRO A 9 -31.27 -7.63 2.80
C PRO A 9 -31.03 -8.81 3.72
N ALA A 10 -29.93 -9.54 3.49
CA ALA A 10 -29.45 -10.62 4.34
C ALA A 10 -28.77 -10.04 5.59
N ALA A 11 -29.37 -10.27 6.76
CA ALA A 11 -28.78 -10.00 8.05
C ALA A 11 -27.81 -11.16 8.42
N LEU A 12 -26.54 -10.86 8.65
CA LEU A 12 -25.59 -11.79 9.28
C LEU A 12 -25.79 -11.78 10.78
N ALA A 13 -26.34 -12.87 11.31
CA ALA A 13 -26.37 -13.15 12.74
C ALA A 13 -25.14 -14.00 13.10
N SER A 14 -24.21 -13.45 13.88
CA SER A 14 -23.11 -14.21 14.49
C SER A 14 -23.59 -14.85 15.80
N ALA A 15 -23.69 -16.17 15.82
CA ALA A 15 -24.05 -16.95 17.00
C ALA A 15 -22.81 -17.17 17.88
N LEU A 16 -22.86 -16.68 19.14
CA LEU A 16 -21.96 -17.09 20.21
C LEU A 16 -22.42 -18.44 20.77
N LEU A 17 -21.54 -19.45 20.67
CA LEU A 17 -21.69 -20.73 21.34
C LEU A 17 -21.16 -20.61 22.79
N LEU A 18 -22.06 -20.58 23.76
CA LEU A 18 -21.78 -20.83 25.18
C LEU A 18 -21.85 -22.34 25.44
N ALA A 19 -20.73 -22.94 25.77
CA ALA A 19 -20.71 -24.31 26.30
C ALA A 19 -21.03 -24.27 27.79
N ALA A 20 -22.17 -24.84 28.17
CA ALA A 20 -22.55 -25.10 29.55
C ALA A 20 -21.98 -26.47 29.98
N CYS A 21 -21.28 -26.52 31.11
CA CYS A 21 -21.08 -27.75 31.89
C CYS A 21 -21.89 -27.68 33.18
N ASP A 22 -22.60 -28.75 33.38
CA ASP A 22 -23.66 -28.99 34.38
C ASP A 22 -23.09 -29.59 35.69
N LYS A 23 -23.71 -29.17 36.81
CA LYS A 23 -23.88 -29.78 38.14
C LYS A 23 -22.68 -30.14 39.01
N GLU A 24 -22.66 -29.65 40.25
CA GLU A 24 -23.40 -30.29 41.36
C GLU A 24 -23.51 -29.33 42.59
N ALA A 25 -24.65 -29.40 43.25
CA ALA A 25 -25.02 -28.58 44.40
C ALA A 25 -24.48 -29.13 45.73
N VAL A 26 -23.84 -28.29 46.54
CA VAL A 26 -23.76 -28.49 48.00
C VAL A 26 -23.98 -27.14 48.67
N LYS A 27 -24.94 -27.09 49.61
CA LYS A 27 -25.35 -25.94 50.42
C LYS A 27 -24.55 -25.86 51.75
N PRO A 28 -24.77 -24.86 52.61
CA PRO A 28 -23.81 -23.79 52.89
C PRO A 28 -23.31 -23.79 54.34
N LYS A 29 -22.20 -23.14 54.62
CA LYS A 29 -21.96 -22.61 56.00
C LYS A 29 -20.87 -21.55 56.01
N GLY A 30 -21.18 -20.40 56.62
CA GLY A 30 -20.19 -19.58 57.33
C GLY A 30 -19.71 -18.33 56.59
N GLU A 31 -20.34 -17.27 56.93
CA GLU A 31 -19.96 -15.86 56.96
C GLU A 31 -18.45 -15.60 57.11
N SER A 32 -17.86 -14.90 56.11
CA SER A 32 -16.80 -13.93 56.35
C SER A 32 -16.75 -13.01 55.14
N ALA A 33 -17.00 -11.72 55.37
CA ALA A 33 -16.91 -10.67 54.37
C ALA A 33 -15.44 -10.45 54.01
N GLU A 34 -14.96 -11.07 52.94
CA GLU A 34 -13.68 -10.75 52.34
C GLU A 34 -13.93 -9.87 51.12
N LYS A 35 -13.45 -8.65 51.26
CA LYS A 35 -13.44 -7.59 50.26
C LYS A 35 -12.76 -8.16 49.02
N SER A 36 -13.51 -8.46 47.96
CA SER A 36 -12.97 -8.81 46.67
C SER A 36 -12.23 -7.59 46.12
N GLU A 37 -10.93 -7.55 46.35
CA GLU A 37 -10.02 -6.75 45.56
C GLU A 37 -10.04 -7.34 44.15
N THR A 38 -10.69 -6.63 43.22
CA THR A 38 -10.56 -6.87 41.80
C THR A 38 -9.07 -6.76 41.46
N ALA A 39 -8.48 -7.89 41.13
CA ALA A 39 -7.09 -7.93 40.64
C ALA A 39 -6.96 -7.02 39.44
N ASP A 40 -6.35 -5.87 39.69
CA ASP A 40 -5.80 -4.98 38.66
C ASP A 40 -4.60 -5.70 38.04
N SER A 41 -4.82 -6.44 36.94
CA SER A 41 -3.78 -7.12 36.17
C SER A 41 -3.39 -6.32 34.95
N GLY A 42 -3.51 -5.01 35.00
CA GLY A 42 -2.95 -4.08 34.02
C GLY A 42 -1.46 -3.87 34.29
N SER A 43 -0.57 -4.39 33.46
CA SER A 43 0.87 -4.09 33.50
C SER A 43 1.07 -2.61 33.12
N THR A 44 1.03 -1.71 34.11
CA THR A 44 1.37 -0.29 33.92
C THR A 44 2.86 -0.15 33.71
N LEU A 45 3.25 0.40 32.56
CA LEU A 45 4.63 0.75 32.28
C LEU A 45 5.03 2.00 33.06
N ASN A 46 6.27 2.09 33.50
CA ASN A 46 6.76 3.33 34.12
C ASN A 46 7.12 4.36 33.03
N ILE A 47 6.13 5.16 32.62
CA ILE A 47 6.26 6.17 31.58
C ILE A 47 6.14 7.56 32.24
N PRO A 48 7.19 8.42 32.14
CA PRO A 48 7.11 9.76 32.67
C PRO A 48 5.94 10.55 32.09
N GLY A 49 5.10 11.12 32.94
CA GLY A 49 3.90 11.88 32.54
C GLY A 49 2.63 11.06 32.35
N LEU A 50 2.68 9.72 32.32
CA LEU A 50 1.53 8.82 32.15
C LEU A 50 1.43 7.91 33.37
N LYS A 51 0.77 8.39 34.42
CA LYS A 51 0.84 7.83 35.79
C LYS A 51 0.09 6.51 35.97
N ASP A 52 -0.92 6.23 35.16
CA ASP A 52 -1.80 5.07 35.28
C ASP A 52 -2.18 4.49 33.93
N GLU A 53 -2.77 3.32 33.93
CA GLU A 53 -3.19 2.59 32.73
C GLU A 53 -4.15 3.42 31.85
N LYS A 54 -5.07 4.17 32.47
CA LYS A 54 -6.02 5.02 31.75
C LYS A 54 -5.30 6.13 30.99
N ALA A 55 -4.31 6.79 31.63
CA ALA A 55 -3.50 7.81 30.99
C ALA A 55 -2.66 7.25 29.83
N GLN A 56 -2.05 6.07 30.03
CA GLN A 56 -1.24 5.40 29.02
C GLN A 56 -2.11 4.99 27.82
N SER A 57 -3.22 4.33 28.07
CA SER A 57 -4.17 3.92 27.02
C SER A 57 -4.74 5.12 26.26
N SER A 58 -5.11 6.19 26.96
CA SER A 58 -5.61 7.43 26.33
C SER A 58 -4.58 8.08 25.43
N TYR A 59 -3.30 8.10 25.84
CA TYR A 59 -2.21 8.65 25.04
C TYR A 59 -1.99 7.82 23.77
N VAL A 60 -2.02 6.49 23.88
CA VAL A 60 -1.89 5.57 22.72
C VAL A 60 -3.05 5.75 21.74
N VAL A 61 -4.28 5.92 22.23
CA VAL A 61 -5.44 6.24 21.39
C VAL A 61 -5.20 7.58 20.64
N GLY A 62 -4.73 8.60 21.36
CA GLY A 62 -4.36 9.89 20.74
C GLY A 62 -3.28 9.75 19.67
N MET A 63 -2.22 8.97 19.93
CA MET A 63 -1.17 8.67 18.93
C MET A 63 -1.75 7.96 17.69
N THR A 64 -2.67 7.03 17.88
CA THR A 64 -3.31 6.30 16.78
C THR A 64 -4.13 7.22 15.89
N LEU A 65 -4.93 8.10 16.50
CA LEU A 65 -5.69 9.13 15.76
C LEU A 65 -4.75 10.09 15.04
N GLY A 66 -3.68 10.55 15.71
CA GLY A 66 -2.67 11.40 15.10
C GLY A 66 -1.98 10.77 13.90
N LYS A 67 -1.67 9.47 13.99
CA LYS A 67 -1.09 8.72 12.86
C LYS A 67 -2.03 8.67 11.65
N GLN A 68 -3.33 8.47 11.87
CA GLN A 68 -4.33 8.48 10.79
C GLN A 68 -4.48 9.86 10.14
N MET A 69 -4.20 10.93 10.88
CA MET A 69 -4.29 12.31 10.39
C MET A 69 -2.98 12.84 9.81
N THR A 70 -1.90 12.08 9.82
CA THR A 70 -0.55 12.54 9.44
C THR A 70 -0.52 13.13 8.02
N GLU A 71 -1.21 12.52 7.07
CA GLU A 71 -1.22 12.97 5.67
C GLU A 71 -2.00 14.27 5.44
N ILE A 72 -2.93 14.61 6.33
CA ILE A 72 -3.80 15.78 6.22
C ILE A 72 -3.55 16.81 7.33
N LYS A 73 -2.53 16.63 8.16
CA LYS A 73 -2.25 17.47 9.34
C LYS A 73 -2.10 18.95 9.00
N ASP A 74 -1.48 19.25 7.84
CA ASP A 74 -1.20 20.62 7.40
C ASP A 74 -2.45 21.35 6.89
N GLU A 75 -3.55 20.60 6.67
CA GLU A 75 -4.85 21.11 6.27
C GLU A 75 -5.82 21.31 7.46
N LEU A 76 -5.39 20.96 8.67
CA LEU A 76 -6.20 20.97 9.87
C LEU A 76 -5.57 21.85 10.97
N ASP A 77 -6.44 22.55 11.71
CA ASP A 77 -6.09 23.13 13.00
C ASP A 77 -6.29 22.06 14.09
N ILE A 78 -5.20 21.53 14.61
CA ILE A 78 -5.22 20.39 15.54
C ILE A 78 -5.90 20.76 16.87
N ASP A 79 -5.75 21.99 17.36
CA ASP A 79 -6.40 22.42 18.59
C ASP A 79 -7.93 22.48 18.41
N THR A 80 -8.39 22.88 17.22
CA THR A 80 -9.81 22.86 16.87
C THR A 80 -10.33 21.43 16.70
N VAL A 81 -9.53 20.49 16.14
CA VAL A 81 -9.90 19.07 16.10
C VAL A 81 -10.08 18.50 17.51
N VAL A 82 -9.13 18.78 18.42
CA VAL A 82 -9.22 18.33 19.83
C VAL A 82 -10.45 18.93 20.52
N ARG A 83 -10.77 20.20 20.24
CA ARG A 83 -11.97 20.86 20.76
C ARG A 83 -13.24 20.18 20.25
N GLY A 84 -13.35 19.90 18.94
CA GLY A 84 -14.49 19.20 18.35
C GLY A 84 -14.69 17.80 18.96
N LEU A 85 -13.60 17.06 19.20
CA LEU A 85 -13.63 15.77 19.87
C LEU A 85 -14.21 15.88 21.29
N LYS A 86 -13.78 16.89 22.07
CA LYS A 86 -14.29 17.13 23.43
C LYS A 86 -15.76 17.52 23.41
N ASP A 87 -16.18 18.39 22.51
CA ASP A 87 -17.58 18.83 22.36
C ASP A 87 -18.50 17.62 22.02
N GLU A 88 -18.07 16.73 21.13
CA GLU A 88 -18.82 15.51 20.78
C GLU A 88 -18.94 14.55 21.94
N LEU A 89 -17.84 14.26 22.65
CA LEU A 89 -17.82 13.35 23.80
C LEU A 89 -18.60 13.87 25.02
N ALA A 90 -18.71 15.19 25.17
CA ALA A 90 -19.49 15.80 26.25
C ALA A 90 -21.00 15.74 26.00
N GLY A 91 -21.47 15.38 24.81
CA GLY A 91 -22.89 15.34 24.46
C GLY A 91 -23.60 16.69 24.54
N GLY A 92 -22.85 17.78 24.53
CA GLY A 92 -23.35 19.16 24.62
C GLY A 92 -23.83 19.73 23.29
N ALA A 93 -24.19 21.03 23.30
CA ALA A 93 -24.55 21.74 22.08
C ALA A 93 -23.35 21.84 21.13
N LYS A 94 -23.46 21.23 19.95
CA LYS A 94 -22.48 21.30 18.89
C LYS A 94 -22.44 22.72 18.28
N LYS A 95 -21.27 23.16 17.81
CA LYS A 95 -21.12 24.47 17.15
C LYS A 95 -21.62 24.49 15.71
N VAL A 96 -21.82 23.32 15.13
CA VAL A 96 -22.33 23.11 13.77
C VAL A 96 -23.47 22.10 13.81
N THR A 97 -24.44 22.25 12.93
CA THR A 97 -25.48 21.26 12.72
C THR A 97 -24.93 20.08 11.90
N ASP A 98 -25.66 18.95 11.87
CA ASP A 98 -25.23 17.79 11.09
C ASP A 98 -25.20 18.11 9.59
N GLU A 99 -26.12 18.95 9.09
CA GLU A 99 -26.13 19.43 7.69
C GLU A 99 -24.90 20.29 7.40
N GLN A 100 -24.58 21.24 8.28
CA GLN A 100 -23.37 22.07 8.15
C GLN A 100 -22.09 21.22 8.19
N ALA A 101 -22.05 20.20 9.04
CA ALA A 101 -20.91 19.28 9.10
C ALA A 101 -20.72 18.52 7.80
N GLN A 102 -21.83 18.03 7.18
CA GLN A 102 -21.78 17.36 5.88
C GLN A 102 -21.29 18.29 4.78
N GLU A 103 -21.79 19.53 4.71
CA GLU A 103 -21.38 20.52 3.71
C GLU A 103 -19.88 20.87 3.87
N ILE A 104 -19.44 21.13 5.08
CA ILE A 104 -18.02 21.42 5.40
C ILE A 104 -17.13 20.25 4.98
N MET A 105 -17.53 19.01 5.33
CA MET A 105 -16.74 17.81 4.98
C MET A 105 -16.74 17.58 3.47
N ALA A 106 -17.84 17.76 2.77
CA ALA A 106 -17.88 17.64 1.31
C ALA A 106 -16.92 18.63 0.64
N GLY A 107 -16.95 19.91 1.03
CA GLY A 107 -16.01 20.91 0.52
C GLY A 107 -14.55 20.64 0.90
N PHE A 108 -14.29 20.09 2.08
CA PHE A 108 -12.95 19.68 2.50
C PHE A 108 -12.45 18.54 1.61
N MET A 109 -13.25 17.48 1.40
CA MET A 109 -12.87 16.34 0.57
C MET A 109 -12.63 16.74 -0.89
N GLU A 110 -13.45 17.64 -1.45
CA GLU A 110 -13.26 18.18 -2.80
C GLU A 110 -11.90 18.89 -2.93
N ARG A 111 -11.57 19.78 -1.96
CA ARG A 111 -10.28 20.46 -1.96
C ARG A 111 -9.10 19.50 -1.82
N MET A 112 -9.22 18.50 -0.95
CA MET A 112 -8.18 17.48 -0.78
C MET A 112 -7.97 16.67 -2.05
N GLN A 113 -9.05 16.26 -2.71
CA GLN A 113 -8.97 15.54 -3.98
C GLN A 113 -8.31 16.39 -5.07
N ALA A 114 -8.70 17.67 -5.19
CA ALA A 114 -8.08 18.59 -6.15
C ALA A 114 -6.59 18.80 -5.87
N LYS A 115 -6.20 18.95 -4.60
CA LYS A 115 -4.80 19.06 -4.18
C LYS A 115 -3.99 17.81 -4.54
N MET A 116 -4.48 16.63 -4.17
CA MET A 116 -3.82 15.36 -4.51
C MET A 116 -3.65 15.19 -6.02
N MET A 117 -4.67 15.53 -6.80
CA MET A 117 -4.60 15.47 -8.26
C MET A 117 -3.56 16.45 -8.82
N ALA A 118 -3.49 17.68 -8.31
CA ALA A 118 -2.49 18.66 -8.70
C ALA A 118 -1.06 18.20 -8.35
N GLU A 119 -0.86 17.61 -7.18
CA GLU A 119 0.43 17.05 -6.74
C GLU A 119 0.85 15.87 -7.61
N GLN A 120 -0.09 14.96 -7.93
CA GLN A 120 0.17 13.85 -8.85
C GLN A 120 0.57 14.35 -10.25
N MET A 121 -0.14 15.34 -10.79
CA MET A 121 0.20 15.92 -12.10
C MET A 121 1.57 16.61 -12.08
N ALA A 122 1.88 17.35 -11.02
CA ALA A 122 3.17 18.00 -10.87
C ALA A 122 4.32 16.98 -10.77
N ALA A 123 4.11 15.91 -9.99
CA ALA A 123 5.06 14.80 -9.87
C ALA A 123 5.22 14.05 -11.20
N ALA A 124 4.13 13.75 -11.91
CA ALA A 124 4.15 13.10 -13.22
C ALA A 124 4.98 13.89 -14.24
N ARG A 125 4.75 15.20 -14.29
CA ARG A 125 5.49 16.10 -15.19
C ARG A 125 6.98 16.14 -14.84
N LYS A 126 7.30 16.36 -13.56
CA LYS A 126 8.70 16.37 -13.09
C LYS A 126 9.41 15.06 -13.43
N ASN A 127 8.79 13.92 -13.12
CA ASN A 127 9.40 12.61 -13.38
C ASN A 127 9.57 12.34 -14.89
N SER A 128 8.63 12.81 -15.72
CA SER A 128 8.75 12.73 -17.18
C SER A 128 9.94 13.51 -17.68
N GLU A 129 10.12 14.78 -17.25
CA GLU A 129 11.23 15.66 -17.64
C GLU A 129 12.58 15.09 -17.16
N GLU A 130 12.68 14.66 -15.90
CA GLU A 130 13.88 14.06 -15.33
C GLU A 130 14.22 12.72 -15.99
N GLY A 131 13.19 11.89 -16.24
CA GLY A 131 13.32 10.62 -16.92
C GLY A 131 13.82 10.77 -18.34
N GLN A 132 13.25 11.70 -19.12
CA GLN A 132 13.71 11.96 -20.49
C GLN A 132 15.17 12.39 -20.50
N LYS A 133 15.56 13.35 -19.67
CA LYS A 133 16.95 13.80 -19.55
C LYS A 133 17.89 12.65 -19.19
N PHE A 134 17.49 11.82 -18.22
CA PHE A 134 18.26 10.65 -17.83
C PHE A 134 18.44 9.69 -19.02
N MET A 135 17.37 9.36 -19.75
CA MET A 135 17.40 8.43 -20.87
C MET A 135 18.30 8.95 -22.02
N GLU A 136 18.27 10.27 -22.31
CA GLU A 136 19.15 10.90 -23.31
C GLU A 136 20.63 10.79 -22.93
N GLU A 137 20.96 10.95 -21.65
CA GLU A 137 22.32 10.80 -21.13
C GLU A 137 22.75 9.33 -21.06
N ASN A 138 21.84 8.45 -20.64
CA ASN A 138 22.13 7.03 -20.49
C ASN A 138 22.36 6.33 -21.83
N ALA A 139 21.67 6.76 -22.90
CA ALA A 139 21.87 6.25 -24.27
C ALA A 139 23.32 6.43 -24.78
N LYS A 140 24.07 7.39 -24.21
CA LYS A 140 25.46 7.67 -24.60
C LYS A 140 26.48 6.79 -23.89
N LYS A 141 26.04 6.02 -22.87
CA LYS A 141 26.93 5.16 -22.09
C LYS A 141 27.29 3.90 -22.87
N GLU A 142 28.52 3.46 -22.69
CA GLU A 142 29.02 2.23 -23.32
C GLU A 142 28.16 1.01 -22.92
N GLY A 143 27.83 0.20 -23.90
CA GLY A 143 27.04 -1.02 -23.72
C GLY A 143 25.53 -0.81 -23.61
N VAL A 144 25.05 0.44 -23.51
CA VAL A 144 23.61 0.75 -23.50
C VAL A 144 23.06 0.74 -24.92
N LYS A 145 21.97 0.02 -25.13
CA LYS A 145 21.22 -0.05 -26.39
C LYS A 145 19.82 0.51 -26.19
N THR A 146 19.31 1.22 -27.20
CA THR A 146 17.96 1.79 -27.17
C THR A 146 17.11 1.13 -28.25
N THR A 147 15.91 0.70 -27.92
CA THR A 147 14.95 0.14 -28.87
C THR A 147 14.11 1.24 -29.52
N ALA A 148 13.32 0.90 -30.54
CA ALA A 148 12.44 1.85 -31.22
C ALA A 148 11.34 2.43 -30.31
N SER A 149 10.93 1.73 -29.25
CA SER A 149 9.95 2.18 -28.27
C SER A 149 10.53 3.18 -27.24
N GLY A 150 11.88 3.28 -27.15
CA GLY A 150 12.59 4.05 -26.16
C GLY A 150 13.03 3.25 -24.92
N LEU A 151 12.74 1.95 -24.87
CA LEU A 151 13.34 1.08 -23.87
C LEU A 151 14.85 1.08 -24.00
N GLN A 152 15.58 1.22 -22.90
CA GLN A 152 17.02 1.03 -22.89
C GLN A 152 17.40 -0.21 -22.11
N TYR A 153 18.46 -0.88 -22.60
CA TYR A 153 18.98 -2.06 -21.93
C TYR A 153 20.49 -2.19 -22.06
N GLN A 154 21.08 -2.86 -21.12
CA GLN A 154 22.48 -3.25 -21.12
C GLN A 154 22.58 -4.74 -20.80
N VAL A 155 23.37 -5.46 -21.57
CA VAL A 155 23.68 -6.86 -21.30
C VAL A 155 24.77 -6.91 -20.24
N LEU A 156 24.44 -7.46 -19.07
CA LEU A 156 25.40 -7.68 -17.99
C LEU A 156 26.05 -9.07 -18.14
N GLU A 157 25.21 -10.08 -18.43
CA GLU A 157 25.62 -11.45 -18.71
C GLU A 157 24.80 -11.99 -19.88
N GLU A 158 25.46 -12.56 -20.88
CA GLU A 158 24.77 -13.14 -22.04
C GLU A 158 24.44 -14.59 -21.82
N GLY A 159 23.16 -14.92 -21.87
CA GLY A 159 22.65 -16.30 -21.84
C GLY A 159 22.80 -16.99 -23.21
N LYS A 160 22.67 -18.32 -23.20
CA LYS A 160 22.76 -19.15 -24.42
C LYS A 160 21.46 -19.90 -24.73
N GLY A 161 20.42 -19.70 -23.89
CA GLY A 161 19.14 -20.37 -24.07
C GLY A 161 18.24 -19.74 -25.14
N ALA A 162 17.04 -20.25 -25.25
CA ALA A 162 16.00 -19.67 -26.13
C ALA A 162 15.55 -18.31 -25.59
N LYS A 163 14.98 -17.48 -26.48
CA LYS A 163 14.30 -16.23 -26.10
C LYS A 163 12.81 -16.47 -25.92
N PRO A 164 12.16 -15.82 -24.94
CA PRO A 164 10.72 -15.88 -24.79
C PRO A 164 9.98 -15.30 -26.01
N SER A 165 8.81 -15.81 -26.31
CA SER A 165 7.99 -15.39 -27.45
C SER A 165 6.51 -15.37 -27.10
N GLY A 166 5.72 -14.60 -27.83
CA GLY A 166 4.26 -14.57 -27.67
C GLY A 166 3.84 -14.28 -26.23
N ASN A 167 3.00 -15.15 -25.68
CA ASN A 167 2.47 -15.05 -24.32
C ASN A 167 3.13 -16.06 -23.36
N ASP A 168 4.40 -16.40 -23.60
CA ASP A 168 5.14 -17.27 -22.68
C ASP A 168 5.12 -16.67 -21.26
N ALA A 169 5.13 -17.53 -20.24
CA ALA A 169 5.49 -17.14 -18.91
C ALA A 169 6.99 -17.30 -18.69
N VAL A 170 7.60 -16.45 -17.91
CA VAL A 170 9.03 -16.50 -17.62
C VAL A 170 9.27 -16.60 -16.13
N LYS A 171 10.33 -17.28 -15.75
CA LYS A 171 10.83 -17.34 -14.39
C LYS A 171 12.05 -16.45 -14.27
N VAL A 172 11.96 -15.43 -13.41
CA VAL A 172 12.96 -14.36 -13.32
C VAL A 172 13.36 -14.08 -11.89
N LYS A 173 14.61 -13.65 -11.69
CA LYS A 173 15.03 -12.91 -10.51
C LYS A 173 15.22 -11.46 -10.89
N TYR A 174 14.80 -10.55 -10.03
CA TYR A 174 14.93 -9.11 -10.34
C TYR A 174 15.04 -8.24 -9.12
N THR A 175 15.58 -7.05 -9.35
CA THR A 175 15.51 -5.91 -8.43
C THR A 175 15.07 -4.69 -9.22
N GLY A 176 13.99 -4.06 -8.80
CA GLY A 176 13.45 -2.82 -9.35
C GLY A 176 13.80 -1.63 -8.47
N THR A 177 14.39 -0.62 -9.09
CA THR A 177 14.78 0.63 -8.41
C THR A 177 14.26 1.84 -9.18
N LEU A 178 14.10 2.95 -8.47
CA LEU A 178 13.95 4.28 -9.06
C LEU A 178 15.33 4.81 -9.51
N LEU A 179 15.36 5.97 -10.18
CA LEU A 179 16.60 6.61 -10.63
C LEU A 179 17.52 7.03 -9.49
N ASP A 180 16.96 7.30 -8.31
CA ASP A 180 17.71 7.63 -7.09
C ASP A 180 18.27 6.40 -6.35
N GLY A 181 18.01 5.20 -6.88
CA GLY A 181 18.44 3.92 -6.29
C GLY A 181 17.47 3.34 -5.26
N THR A 182 16.35 3.99 -4.96
CA THR A 182 15.33 3.46 -4.05
C THR A 182 14.76 2.15 -4.59
N VAL A 183 14.93 1.06 -3.86
CA VAL A 183 14.38 -0.27 -4.22
C VAL A 183 12.90 -0.30 -3.90
N PHE A 184 12.05 -0.36 -4.91
CA PHE A 184 10.60 -0.45 -4.74
C PHE A 184 10.07 -1.90 -4.78
N ASP A 185 10.74 -2.80 -5.53
CA ASP A 185 10.37 -4.22 -5.59
C ASP A 185 11.58 -5.09 -5.88
N SER A 186 11.60 -6.34 -5.35
CA SER A 186 12.60 -7.33 -5.71
C SER A 186 12.15 -8.74 -5.31
N THR A 187 12.66 -9.75 -6.02
CA THR A 187 12.48 -11.15 -5.61
C THR A 187 13.09 -11.43 -4.24
N ASP A 188 14.18 -10.78 -3.85
CA ASP A 188 14.81 -10.96 -2.54
C ASP A 188 13.93 -10.49 -1.38
N LYS A 189 13.19 -9.40 -1.56
CA LYS A 189 12.19 -8.93 -0.58
C LYS A 189 11.01 -9.89 -0.44
N ASN A 190 10.75 -10.68 -1.48
CA ASN A 190 9.61 -11.60 -1.57
C ASN A 190 10.01 -13.08 -1.33
N GLY A 191 11.05 -13.32 -0.54
CA GLY A 191 11.48 -14.65 -0.13
C GLY A 191 12.64 -15.23 -0.95
N GLY A 192 13.21 -14.49 -1.91
CA GLY A 192 14.39 -14.87 -2.69
C GLY A 192 14.14 -15.88 -3.81
N GLU A 193 12.95 -16.43 -3.91
CA GLU A 193 12.58 -17.34 -4.98
C GLU A 193 12.29 -16.60 -6.29
N PRO A 194 12.68 -17.15 -7.47
CA PRO A 194 12.37 -16.55 -8.73
C PRO A 194 10.85 -16.42 -8.97
N ALA A 195 10.39 -15.27 -9.43
CA ALA A 195 9.00 -15.00 -9.76
C ALA A 195 8.61 -15.58 -11.13
N ILE A 196 7.40 -16.13 -11.24
CA ILE A 196 6.84 -16.58 -12.51
C ILE A 196 5.86 -15.51 -13.02
N LEU A 197 6.17 -14.94 -14.18
CA LEU A 197 5.44 -13.80 -14.74
C LEU A 197 5.00 -14.10 -16.18
N PRO A 198 3.69 -14.10 -16.47
CA PRO A 198 3.18 -14.12 -17.83
C PRO A 198 3.50 -12.81 -18.55
N LEU A 199 4.06 -12.88 -19.76
CA LEU A 199 4.49 -11.69 -20.53
C LEU A 199 3.35 -10.80 -21.01
N ASP A 200 2.11 -11.29 -20.99
CA ASP A 200 0.90 -10.53 -21.29
C ASP A 200 0.33 -9.77 -20.09
N ARG A 201 0.92 -9.94 -18.89
CA ARG A 201 0.45 -9.32 -17.64
C ARG A 201 1.50 -8.42 -16.97
N VAL A 202 2.61 -8.17 -17.64
CA VAL A 202 3.65 -7.26 -17.15
C VAL A 202 3.59 -5.92 -17.92
N ILE A 203 4.25 -4.91 -17.39
CA ILE A 203 4.36 -3.61 -18.07
C ILE A 203 5.03 -3.75 -19.46
N PRO A 204 4.67 -2.89 -20.43
CA PRO A 204 5.18 -3.01 -21.82
C PRO A 204 6.69 -3.11 -21.91
N GLY A 205 7.43 -2.30 -21.16
CA GLY A 205 8.91 -2.32 -21.15
C GLY A 205 9.49 -3.64 -20.65
N TRP A 206 8.82 -4.31 -19.69
CA TRP A 206 9.21 -5.66 -19.27
C TRP A 206 8.96 -6.71 -20.35
N ALA A 207 7.76 -6.68 -20.94
CA ALA A 207 7.41 -7.62 -22.00
C ALA A 207 8.36 -7.50 -23.20
N GLU A 208 8.76 -6.29 -23.54
CA GLU A 208 9.74 -6.04 -24.62
C GLU A 208 11.14 -6.48 -24.19
N GLY A 209 11.63 -6.04 -23.04
CA GLY A 209 12.98 -6.34 -22.55
C GLY A 209 13.24 -7.83 -22.40
N LEU A 210 12.29 -8.57 -21.79
CA LEU A 210 12.40 -10.01 -21.58
C LEU A 210 12.43 -10.81 -22.92
N ARG A 211 11.72 -10.35 -23.95
CA ARG A 211 11.80 -10.99 -25.29
C ARG A 211 13.16 -10.79 -25.97
N LEU A 212 13.96 -9.82 -25.53
CA LEU A 212 15.34 -9.65 -26.03
C LEU A 212 16.33 -10.60 -25.35
N MET A 213 16.00 -11.10 -24.16
CA MET A 213 16.90 -11.87 -23.29
C MET A 213 16.87 -13.36 -23.61
N PRO A 214 18.02 -13.99 -23.94
CA PRO A 214 18.13 -15.44 -23.90
C PRO A 214 18.05 -15.98 -22.48
N VAL A 215 17.51 -17.16 -22.27
CA VAL A 215 17.55 -17.84 -20.97
C VAL A 215 18.99 -17.97 -20.47
N GLY A 216 19.20 -17.69 -19.18
CA GLY A 216 20.50 -17.66 -18.52
C GLY A 216 21.20 -16.31 -18.63
N SER A 217 20.54 -15.26 -19.17
CA SER A 217 21.12 -13.91 -19.23
C SER A 217 20.68 -13.03 -18.07
N LYS A 218 21.52 -12.02 -17.77
CA LYS A 218 21.24 -10.94 -16.84
C LYS A 218 21.35 -9.61 -17.56
N TYR A 219 20.25 -8.86 -17.58
CA TYR A 219 20.20 -7.55 -18.23
C TYR A 219 19.82 -6.47 -17.22
N LYS A 220 20.28 -5.26 -17.50
CA LYS A 220 19.77 -4.05 -16.88
C LYS A 220 18.85 -3.34 -17.86
N LEU A 221 17.64 -3.05 -17.42
CA LEU A 221 16.60 -2.38 -18.20
C LEU A 221 16.33 -1.02 -17.61
N TRP A 222 16.21 0.01 -18.45
CA TRP A 222 15.70 1.33 -18.07
C TRP A 222 14.42 1.55 -18.86
N ILE A 223 13.32 1.61 -18.14
CA ILE A 223 11.96 1.64 -18.68
C ILE A 223 11.40 3.04 -18.46
N PRO A 224 11.20 3.84 -19.52
CA PRO A 224 10.58 5.15 -19.38
C PRO A 224 9.13 5.01 -18.94
N GLY A 225 8.58 6.05 -18.31
CA GLY A 225 7.26 6.01 -17.67
C GLY A 225 6.13 5.51 -18.58
N ASN A 226 6.14 5.87 -19.88
CA ASN A 226 5.16 5.42 -20.87
C ASN A 226 5.21 3.92 -21.19
N LEU A 227 6.34 3.26 -20.93
CA LEU A 227 6.49 1.80 -21.03
C LEU A 227 6.40 1.11 -19.66
N GLY A 228 6.24 1.89 -18.58
CA GLY A 228 6.04 1.46 -17.22
C GLY A 228 4.59 1.58 -16.78
N TYR A 229 4.36 2.30 -15.67
CA TYR A 229 3.02 2.48 -15.07
C TYR A 229 2.32 3.77 -15.51
N GLY A 230 3.00 4.66 -16.26
CA GLY A 230 2.42 5.89 -16.79
C GLY A 230 2.09 6.96 -15.74
N GLU A 231 1.16 7.85 -16.10
CA GLU A 231 0.77 9.00 -15.27
C GLU A 231 -0.15 8.64 -14.11
N GLN A 232 -0.92 7.57 -14.24
CA GLN A 232 -1.90 7.17 -13.25
C GLN A 232 -1.41 5.94 -12.49
N VAL A 233 -0.89 6.18 -11.31
CA VAL A 233 -0.50 5.11 -10.39
C VAL A 233 -1.54 4.97 -9.27
N PRO A 234 -1.80 3.75 -8.78
CA PRO A 234 -2.70 3.54 -7.66
C PRO A 234 -2.23 4.28 -6.40
N PRO A 235 -3.13 4.75 -5.54
CA PRO A 235 -2.76 5.26 -4.23
C PRO A 235 -1.93 4.25 -3.44
N GLY A 236 -0.83 4.70 -2.86
CA GLY A 236 0.09 3.84 -2.10
C GLY A 236 1.06 3.02 -2.96
N ALA A 237 1.11 3.25 -4.28
CA ALA A 237 2.14 2.64 -5.12
C ALA A 237 3.55 3.01 -4.61
N PRO A 238 4.50 2.05 -4.63
CA PRO A 238 5.85 2.30 -4.13
C PRO A 238 6.73 3.13 -5.09
N PHE A 239 6.13 3.71 -6.11
CA PHE A 239 6.78 4.55 -7.12
C PHE A 239 5.85 5.70 -7.54
N PRO A 240 6.39 6.88 -7.88
CA PRO A 240 5.60 8.02 -8.31
C PRO A 240 5.12 7.87 -9.77
N PRO A 241 4.11 8.67 -10.22
CA PRO A 241 3.64 8.67 -11.59
C PRO A 241 4.76 9.06 -12.57
N ASN A 242 4.73 8.49 -13.77
CA ASN A 242 5.72 8.66 -14.84
C ASN A 242 7.18 8.37 -14.44
N ALA A 243 7.41 7.64 -13.35
CA ALA A 243 8.76 7.26 -12.96
C ALA A 243 9.44 6.45 -14.06
N THR A 244 10.69 6.78 -14.35
CA THR A 244 11.59 5.89 -15.09
C THR A 244 12.04 4.79 -14.13
N LEU A 245 11.80 3.55 -14.50
CA LEU A 245 12.09 2.38 -13.68
C LEU A 245 13.37 1.71 -14.14
N VAL A 246 14.18 1.28 -13.21
CA VAL A 246 15.42 0.56 -13.48
C VAL A 246 15.30 -0.85 -12.92
N PHE A 247 15.52 -1.84 -13.76
CA PHE A 247 15.49 -3.24 -13.32
C PHE A 247 16.78 -3.94 -13.67
N GLU A 248 17.35 -4.66 -12.72
CA GLU A 248 18.29 -5.72 -13.01
C GLU A 248 17.52 -7.04 -13.01
N VAL A 249 17.54 -7.75 -14.14
CA VAL A 249 16.73 -8.94 -14.35
C VAL A 249 17.60 -10.09 -14.82
N GLU A 250 17.47 -11.24 -14.17
CA GLU A 250 18.02 -12.52 -14.59
C GLU A 250 16.88 -13.39 -15.11
N LEU A 251 16.97 -13.82 -16.37
CA LEU A 251 16.01 -14.73 -16.99
C LEU A 251 16.44 -16.18 -16.74
N VAL A 252 15.78 -16.83 -15.80
CA VAL A 252 16.11 -18.18 -15.34
C VAL A 252 15.55 -19.25 -16.28
N GLU A 253 14.27 -19.13 -16.68
CA GLU A 253 13.57 -20.17 -17.42
C GLU A 253 12.36 -19.60 -18.19
N ILE A 254 12.02 -20.24 -19.31
CA ILE A 254 10.73 -20.03 -20.00
C ILE A 254 9.76 -21.12 -19.55
N VAL A 255 8.68 -20.71 -18.90
CA VAL A 255 7.60 -21.60 -18.49
C VAL A 255 6.55 -21.60 -19.60
N LYS A 256 6.41 -22.72 -20.31
CA LYS A 256 5.37 -22.84 -21.33
C LYS A 256 4.00 -22.84 -20.66
N ALA A 257 3.08 -22.02 -21.16
CA ALA A 257 1.69 -22.08 -20.72
C ALA A 257 1.16 -23.52 -20.94
N PRO A 258 0.39 -24.07 -19.99
CA PRO A 258 -0.27 -25.32 -20.23
C PRO A 258 -1.17 -25.17 -21.48
N LYS A 259 -1.07 -26.15 -22.39
CA LYS A 259 -1.84 -26.20 -23.62
C LYS A 259 -3.33 -26.38 -23.33
#